data_4c41fb97dcefab804e809b511656d116
#
_entry.id   4c41fb97dcefab804e809b511656d116
#
_cell.length_a   1.000
_cell.length_b   1.000
_cell.length_c   1.000
_cell.angle_alpha   90.00
_cell.angle_beta   90.00
_cell.angle_gamma   90.00
#
_symmetry.space_group_name_H-M   'P 1'
#
loop_
_entity.id
_entity.type
_entity.pdbx_description
1 polymer ?
#
loop_
_entity_poly.entity_id
_entity_poly.type
_entity_poly.pdbx_seq_one_letter_code
_entity_poly.pdbx_strand_id
1 'polypeptide(L)'
;METSDQQYTNEEQLIEDKFQELLNGYLNSNHRKKVEIIERAFKFAKEAHKGIRRRSGEPYILHPIAVARIVSQEIGLGSTSICSALLHDVVEDTEYTVEDIENHFGKKIASIVDGLTKISGGIFGDQASAQAENFRRLLLTMSEDIRVILIKMADRLHNMRTLGSMLPSKQYKIAGETLYIYAPLAHRLGLFAIKTELEDLAFKYEHPEAYNQIKQKIAETEESRQQIYNNFSKPIVAKLKEMGLEFEMKARVKSIYSIWNKMESKHIPCLLYTSPSPRD
;
A
#
# COMPACT_ATOMS: atom_id res chain seq x y z
N MET A 1 11.42 2.30 -33.91
CA MET A 1 10.96 3.57 -33.30
C MET A 1 9.43 3.53 -33.40
N GLU A 2 8.75 3.34 -32.29
CA GLU A 2 7.29 3.51 -32.25
C GLU A 2 6.98 4.98 -32.54
N THR A 3 5.95 5.24 -33.34
CA THR A 3 5.50 6.61 -33.57
C THR A 3 4.85 7.15 -32.30
N SER A 4 4.89 8.47 -32.07
CA SER A 4 4.28 9.11 -30.88
C SER A 4 2.79 8.73 -30.71
N ASP A 5 2.08 8.51 -31.80
CA ASP A 5 0.70 8.10 -31.82
C ASP A 5 0.50 6.66 -31.33
N GLN A 6 1.42 5.77 -31.61
CA GLN A 6 1.40 4.37 -31.17
C GLN A 6 1.67 4.26 -29.67
N GLN A 7 2.62 5.06 -29.17
CA GLN A 7 2.90 5.15 -27.73
C GLN A 7 1.70 5.73 -26.96
N TYR A 8 1.06 6.78 -27.45
CA TYR A 8 -0.13 7.37 -26.83
C TYR A 8 -1.29 6.36 -26.78
N THR A 9 -1.53 5.63 -27.85
CA THR A 9 -2.59 4.59 -27.89
C THR A 9 -2.32 3.47 -26.89
N ASN A 10 -1.07 3.04 -26.75
CA ASN A 10 -0.67 2.01 -25.78
C ASN A 10 -0.84 2.49 -24.32
N GLU A 11 -0.51 3.76 -24.02
CA GLU A 11 -0.69 4.35 -22.69
C GLU A 11 -2.18 4.48 -22.33
N GLU A 12 -3.01 4.92 -23.25
CA GLU A 12 -4.47 5.02 -23.05
C GLU A 12 -5.10 3.63 -22.76
N GLN A 13 -4.69 2.63 -23.52
CA GLN A 13 -5.14 1.25 -23.28
C GLN A 13 -4.69 0.75 -21.91
N LEU A 14 -3.45 1.00 -21.51
CA LEU A 14 -2.95 0.62 -20.20
C LEU A 14 -3.74 1.28 -19.05
N ILE A 15 -4.06 2.57 -19.19
CA ILE A 15 -4.87 3.30 -18.20
C ILE A 15 -6.25 2.65 -18.06
N GLU A 16 -6.90 2.36 -19.19
CA GLU A 16 -8.22 1.74 -19.18
C GLU A 16 -8.18 0.32 -18.60
N ASP A 17 -7.21 -0.50 -18.96
CA ASP A 17 -7.03 -1.84 -18.43
C ASP A 17 -6.85 -1.82 -16.91
N LYS A 18 -6.04 -0.90 -16.38
CA LYS A 18 -5.83 -0.74 -14.93
C LYS A 18 -7.10 -0.27 -14.21
N PHE A 19 -7.88 0.58 -14.84
CA PHE A 19 -9.16 1.00 -14.30
C PHE A 19 -10.19 -0.15 -14.31
N GLN A 20 -10.23 -0.96 -15.36
CA GLN A 20 -11.09 -2.14 -15.42
C GLN A 20 -10.70 -3.20 -14.37
N GLU A 21 -9.40 -3.40 -14.09
CA GLU A 21 -8.93 -4.24 -12.98
C GLU A 21 -9.49 -3.75 -11.62
N LEU A 22 -9.49 -2.43 -11.37
CA LEU A 22 -10.08 -1.83 -10.18
C LEU A 22 -11.59 -2.11 -10.09
N LEU A 23 -12.34 -1.86 -11.18
CA LEU A 23 -13.78 -2.07 -11.23
C LEU A 23 -14.16 -3.53 -11.02
N ASN A 24 -13.46 -4.45 -11.67
CA ASN A 24 -13.71 -5.89 -11.53
C ASN A 24 -13.49 -6.34 -10.07
N GLY A 25 -12.41 -5.86 -9.42
CA GLY A 25 -12.17 -6.15 -8.01
C GLY A 25 -13.28 -5.59 -7.10
N TYR A 26 -13.75 -4.37 -7.36
CA TYR A 26 -14.86 -3.77 -6.62
C TYR A 26 -16.18 -4.52 -6.84
N LEU A 27 -16.46 -4.94 -8.07
CA LEU A 27 -17.67 -5.70 -8.41
C LEU A 27 -17.72 -7.08 -7.73
N ASN A 28 -16.57 -7.69 -7.48
CA ASN A 28 -16.45 -8.95 -6.76
C ASN A 28 -16.50 -8.79 -5.22
N SER A 29 -16.48 -7.56 -4.72
CA SER A 29 -16.58 -7.30 -3.28
C SER A 29 -18.02 -7.41 -2.77
N ASN A 30 -18.21 -7.43 -1.45
CA ASN A 30 -19.52 -7.47 -0.79
C ASN A 30 -20.17 -6.07 -0.65
N HIS A 31 -19.58 -5.02 -1.21
CA HIS A 31 -20.13 -3.66 -1.13
C HIS A 31 -21.30 -3.44 -2.09
N ARG A 32 -22.20 -2.48 -1.73
CA ARG A 32 -23.22 -2.01 -2.64
C ARG A 32 -22.60 -1.41 -3.90
N LYS A 33 -22.98 -1.88 -5.07
CA LYS A 33 -22.38 -1.50 -6.35
C LYS A 33 -22.85 -0.09 -6.75
N LYS A 34 -21.91 0.85 -6.72
CA LYS A 34 -22.08 2.24 -7.18
C LYS A 34 -20.98 2.55 -8.20
N VAL A 35 -21.10 1.93 -9.37
CA VAL A 35 -20.07 2.00 -10.43
C VAL A 35 -20.03 3.39 -11.06
N GLU A 36 -21.18 3.98 -11.37
CA GLU A 36 -21.28 5.28 -12.06
C GLU A 36 -20.47 6.41 -11.40
N ILE A 37 -20.50 6.50 -10.06
CA ILE A 37 -19.73 7.54 -9.37
C ILE A 37 -18.23 7.29 -9.41
N ILE A 38 -17.80 6.01 -9.43
CA ILE A 38 -16.38 5.65 -9.56
C ILE A 38 -15.88 5.98 -10.97
N GLU A 39 -16.66 5.66 -12.01
CA GLU A 39 -16.34 6.01 -13.40
C GLU A 39 -16.25 7.53 -13.60
N ARG A 40 -17.16 8.28 -12.99
CA ARG A 40 -17.12 9.75 -13.03
C ARG A 40 -15.85 10.28 -12.34
N ALA A 41 -15.51 9.74 -11.15
CA ALA A 41 -14.30 10.14 -10.43
C ALA A 41 -13.03 9.81 -11.21
N PHE A 42 -12.98 8.65 -11.87
CA PHE A 42 -11.88 8.28 -12.75
C PHE A 42 -11.74 9.23 -13.94
N LYS A 43 -12.84 9.50 -14.67
CA LYS A 43 -12.80 10.42 -15.82
C LYS A 43 -12.36 11.82 -15.41
N PHE A 44 -12.83 12.30 -14.27
CA PHE A 44 -12.44 13.60 -13.71
C PHE A 44 -10.96 13.64 -13.37
N ALA A 45 -10.47 12.65 -12.61
CA ALA A 45 -9.05 12.57 -12.23
C ALA A 45 -8.14 12.41 -13.46
N LYS A 46 -8.56 11.62 -14.46
CA LYS A 46 -7.82 11.43 -15.72
C LYS A 46 -7.66 12.74 -16.50
N GLU A 47 -8.72 13.53 -16.61
CA GLU A 47 -8.65 14.83 -17.31
C GLU A 47 -7.84 15.85 -16.48
N ALA A 48 -8.01 15.88 -15.14
CA ALA A 48 -7.27 16.76 -14.24
C ALA A 48 -5.75 16.53 -14.32
N HIS A 49 -5.31 15.28 -14.44
CA HIS A 49 -3.88 14.93 -14.53
C HIS A 49 -3.37 14.74 -15.96
N LYS A 50 -4.12 15.21 -16.96
CA LYS A 50 -3.74 15.07 -18.36
C LYS A 50 -2.40 15.74 -18.64
N GLY A 51 -1.47 14.96 -19.24
CA GLY A 51 -0.12 15.43 -19.54
C GLY A 51 0.85 15.42 -18.35
N ILE A 52 0.38 15.21 -17.12
CA ILE A 52 1.26 15.08 -15.96
C ILE A 52 1.85 13.66 -15.93
N ARG A 53 3.17 13.58 -15.67
CA ARG A 53 3.90 12.32 -15.59
C ARG A 53 4.59 12.15 -14.25
N ARG A 54 4.64 10.91 -13.79
CA ARG A 54 5.48 10.55 -12.64
C ARG A 54 6.97 10.60 -13.00
N ARG A 55 7.82 10.57 -12.00
CA ARG A 55 9.27 10.56 -12.16
C ARG A 55 9.79 9.31 -12.89
N SER A 56 9.05 8.21 -12.83
CA SER A 56 9.26 6.99 -13.64
C SER A 56 8.97 7.17 -15.13
N GLY A 57 8.34 8.29 -15.53
CA GLY A 57 7.94 8.58 -16.91
C GLY A 57 6.53 8.13 -17.28
N GLU A 58 5.85 7.37 -16.43
CA GLU A 58 4.48 6.88 -16.65
C GLU A 58 3.42 7.99 -16.45
N PRO A 59 2.23 7.90 -17.07
CA PRO A 59 1.12 8.83 -16.84
C PRO A 59 0.74 8.85 -15.36
N TYR A 60 0.55 10.08 -14.80
CA TYR A 60 0.28 10.25 -13.37
C TYR A 60 -0.96 9.52 -12.89
N ILE A 61 -2.01 9.46 -13.70
CA ILE A 61 -3.30 8.82 -13.37
C ILE A 61 -3.18 7.35 -12.94
N LEU A 62 -2.12 6.65 -13.35
CA LEU A 62 -1.87 5.27 -12.92
C LEU A 62 -1.65 5.16 -11.41
N HIS A 63 -1.14 6.23 -10.76
CA HIS A 63 -0.98 6.28 -9.31
C HIS A 63 -2.33 6.32 -8.57
N PRO A 64 -3.24 7.27 -8.81
CA PRO A 64 -4.57 7.27 -8.20
C PRO A 64 -5.35 5.97 -8.42
N ILE A 65 -5.26 5.37 -9.61
CA ILE A 65 -5.89 4.06 -9.89
C ILE A 65 -5.30 2.97 -8.97
N ALA A 66 -3.97 2.92 -8.83
CA ALA A 66 -3.31 1.94 -7.98
C ALA A 66 -3.65 2.14 -6.49
N VAL A 67 -3.70 3.39 -6.00
CA VAL A 67 -4.15 3.72 -4.64
C VAL A 67 -5.60 3.30 -4.42
N ALA A 68 -6.50 3.60 -5.36
CA ALA A 68 -7.90 3.20 -5.30
C ALA A 68 -8.06 1.66 -5.31
N ARG A 69 -7.19 0.93 -6.01
CA ARG A 69 -7.15 -0.53 -5.99
C ARG A 69 -6.76 -1.08 -4.63
N ILE A 70 -5.72 -0.53 -3.99
CA ILE A 70 -5.32 -0.90 -2.63
C ILE A 70 -6.48 -0.63 -1.66
N VAL A 71 -7.11 0.54 -1.74
CA VAL A 71 -8.26 0.92 -0.92
C VAL A 71 -9.43 -0.06 -1.06
N SER A 72 -9.73 -0.51 -2.29
CA SER A 72 -10.82 -1.43 -2.58
C SER A 72 -10.51 -2.88 -2.21
N GLN A 73 -9.34 -3.38 -2.62
CA GLN A 73 -9.03 -4.81 -2.62
C GLN A 73 -8.21 -5.26 -1.40
N GLU A 74 -7.29 -4.41 -0.92
CA GLU A 74 -6.41 -4.76 0.20
C GLU A 74 -6.95 -4.24 1.55
N ILE A 75 -7.59 -3.05 1.55
CA ILE A 75 -8.22 -2.49 2.77
C ILE A 75 -9.71 -2.86 2.85
N GLY A 76 -10.38 -3.06 1.71
CA GLY A 76 -11.78 -3.48 1.66
C GLY A 76 -12.78 -2.34 1.86
N LEU A 77 -12.50 -1.12 1.34
CA LEU A 77 -13.39 0.03 1.45
C LEU A 77 -14.30 0.19 0.22
N GLY A 78 -15.44 0.85 0.43
CA GLY A 78 -16.48 1.03 -0.61
C GLY A 78 -16.28 2.26 -1.50
N SER A 79 -17.28 2.51 -2.37
CA SER A 79 -17.23 3.52 -3.44
C SER A 79 -16.81 4.92 -3.02
N THR A 80 -17.26 5.42 -1.86
CA THR A 80 -16.87 6.76 -1.38
C THR A 80 -15.34 6.87 -1.21
N SER A 81 -14.71 5.87 -0.59
CA SER A 81 -13.26 5.84 -0.38
C SER A 81 -12.50 5.60 -1.69
N ILE A 82 -13.05 4.80 -2.61
CA ILE A 82 -12.48 4.59 -3.95
C ILE A 82 -12.47 5.90 -4.74
N CYS A 83 -13.60 6.64 -4.75
CA CYS A 83 -13.67 7.96 -5.38
C CYS A 83 -12.68 8.95 -4.75
N SER A 84 -12.63 9.00 -3.40
CA SER A 84 -11.67 9.88 -2.71
C SER A 84 -10.22 9.51 -3.00
N ALA A 85 -9.91 8.22 -3.18
CA ALA A 85 -8.58 7.76 -3.57
C ALA A 85 -8.24 8.11 -5.04
N LEU A 86 -9.21 8.07 -5.96
CA LEU A 86 -9.01 8.52 -7.34
C LEU A 86 -8.76 10.04 -7.43
N LEU A 87 -9.32 10.81 -6.49
CA LEU A 87 -9.30 12.27 -6.48
C LEU A 87 -8.29 12.88 -5.49
N HIS A 88 -7.51 12.06 -4.77
CA HIS A 88 -6.75 12.49 -3.59
C HIS A 88 -5.71 13.57 -3.88
N ASP A 89 -5.08 13.55 -5.06
CA ASP A 89 -4.05 14.50 -5.46
C ASP A 89 -4.59 15.61 -6.38
N VAL A 90 -5.87 15.56 -6.79
CA VAL A 90 -6.42 16.52 -7.76
C VAL A 90 -6.32 17.96 -7.21
N VAL A 91 -6.64 18.18 -5.94
CA VAL A 91 -6.59 19.52 -5.33
C VAL A 91 -5.15 19.99 -5.08
N GLU A 92 -4.20 19.06 -4.90
CA GLU A 92 -2.80 19.40 -4.65
C GLU A 92 -2.02 19.68 -5.94
N ASP A 93 -2.29 18.92 -6.98
CA ASP A 93 -1.47 18.89 -8.20
C ASP A 93 -2.10 19.66 -9.38
N THR A 94 -3.33 20.17 -9.22
CA THR A 94 -4.06 20.85 -10.30
C THR A 94 -4.74 22.14 -9.82
N GLU A 95 -5.44 22.84 -10.73
CA GLU A 95 -6.16 24.07 -10.42
C GLU A 95 -7.52 23.83 -9.75
N TYR A 96 -7.98 22.59 -9.65
CA TYR A 96 -9.27 22.27 -9.03
C TYR A 96 -9.25 22.47 -7.52
N THR A 97 -10.35 22.99 -6.99
CA THR A 97 -10.55 23.28 -5.57
C THR A 97 -11.37 22.20 -4.87
N VAL A 98 -11.38 22.21 -3.53
CA VAL A 98 -12.26 21.34 -2.73
C VAL A 98 -13.75 21.61 -3.06
N GLU A 99 -14.10 22.86 -3.38
CA GLU A 99 -15.45 23.26 -3.78
C GLU A 99 -15.86 22.61 -5.11
N ASP A 100 -14.96 22.51 -6.07
CA ASP A 100 -15.20 21.81 -7.33
C ASP A 100 -15.46 20.32 -7.08
N ILE A 101 -14.68 19.70 -6.18
CA ILE A 101 -14.93 18.30 -5.78
C ILE A 101 -16.29 18.17 -5.09
N GLU A 102 -16.69 19.11 -4.23
CA GLU A 102 -18.01 19.09 -3.58
C GLU A 102 -19.14 19.19 -4.59
N ASN A 103 -19.03 20.09 -5.56
CA ASN A 103 -20.04 20.30 -6.61
C ASN A 103 -20.20 19.06 -7.51
N HIS A 104 -19.12 18.34 -7.82
CA HIS A 104 -19.16 17.17 -8.69
C HIS A 104 -19.49 15.86 -7.96
N PHE A 105 -19.03 15.67 -6.72
CA PHE A 105 -19.06 14.39 -6.02
C PHE A 105 -19.74 14.43 -4.65
N GLY A 106 -20.14 15.63 -4.22
CA GLY A 106 -20.84 15.87 -2.96
C GLY A 106 -19.93 15.98 -1.75
N LYS A 107 -20.49 16.59 -0.69
CA LYS A 107 -19.79 17.00 0.54
C LYS A 107 -18.93 15.91 1.18
N LYS A 108 -19.39 14.65 1.14
CA LYS A 108 -18.68 13.55 1.84
C LYS A 108 -17.35 13.19 1.17
N ILE A 109 -17.30 13.16 -0.15
CA ILE A 109 -16.06 12.89 -0.90
C ILE A 109 -15.15 14.11 -0.79
N ALA A 110 -15.68 15.32 -0.95
CA ALA A 110 -14.91 16.55 -0.80
C ALA A 110 -14.25 16.69 0.59
N SER A 111 -14.98 16.37 1.67
CA SER A 111 -14.42 16.38 3.04
C SER A 111 -13.25 15.40 3.22
N ILE A 112 -13.30 14.22 2.59
CA ILE A 112 -12.20 13.25 2.66
C ILE A 112 -11.00 13.76 1.86
N VAL A 113 -11.22 14.30 0.66
CA VAL A 113 -10.16 14.88 -0.19
C VAL A 113 -9.50 16.07 0.51
N ASP A 114 -10.29 16.98 1.11
CA ASP A 114 -9.76 18.10 1.91
C ASP A 114 -8.89 17.62 3.08
N GLY A 115 -9.32 16.56 3.78
CA GLY A 115 -8.53 15.94 4.85
C GLY A 115 -7.20 15.37 4.35
N LEU A 116 -7.18 14.77 3.15
CA LEU A 116 -5.96 14.25 2.52
C LEU A 116 -4.99 15.36 2.14
N THR A 117 -5.47 16.44 1.53
CA THR A 117 -4.70 17.63 1.14
C THR A 117 -4.06 18.30 2.37
N LYS A 118 -4.81 18.46 3.48
CA LYS A 118 -4.29 19.05 4.73
C LYS A 118 -3.15 18.24 5.36
N ILE A 119 -3.14 16.93 5.18
CA ILE A 119 -2.06 16.07 5.66
C ILE A 119 -0.81 16.22 4.78
N SER A 120 -0.98 16.29 3.47
CA SER A 120 0.14 16.31 2.51
C SER A 120 0.97 17.59 2.59
N GLY A 121 0.35 18.73 2.82
CA GLY A 121 1.01 20.05 2.87
C GLY A 121 2.06 20.27 3.99
N GLY A 122 2.37 19.24 4.79
CA GLY A 122 3.27 19.36 5.93
C GLY A 122 4.41 18.35 6.05
N ILE A 123 4.49 17.32 5.20
CA ILE A 123 5.38 16.17 5.41
C ILE A 123 6.85 16.45 5.01
N PHE A 124 7.16 17.50 4.29
CA PHE A 124 8.50 17.76 3.75
C PHE A 124 9.28 18.91 4.41
N GLY A 125 8.96 19.26 5.65
CA GLY A 125 9.75 20.24 6.43
C GLY A 125 11.07 19.63 6.94
N ASP A 126 12.17 20.38 6.82
CA ASP A 126 13.54 19.93 7.13
C ASP A 126 13.87 19.83 8.64
N GLN A 127 12.89 19.89 9.55
CA GLN A 127 13.13 19.91 10.99
C GLN A 127 12.33 18.82 11.73
N ALA A 128 12.91 18.24 12.78
CA ALA A 128 12.28 17.23 13.65
C ALA A 128 10.92 17.72 14.26
N SER A 129 10.74 19.04 14.43
CA SER A 129 9.48 19.67 14.83
C SER A 129 8.37 19.50 13.78
N ALA A 130 8.71 19.47 12.48
CA ALA A 130 7.75 19.27 11.40
C ALA A 130 7.20 17.85 11.36
N GLN A 131 8.01 16.82 11.66
CA GLN A 131 7.55 15.44 11.74
C GLN A 131 6.56 15.23 12.89
N ALA A 132 6.81 15.81 14.05
CA ALA A 132 5.90 15.75 15.19
C ALA A 132 4.55 16.46 14.90
N GLU A 133 4.59 17.61 14.26
CA GLU A 133 3.38 18.35 13.86
C GLU A 133 2.58 17.59 12.80
N ASN A 134 3.25 16.94 11.84
CA ASN A 134 2.60 16.14 10.83
C ASN A 134 1.94 14.89 11.43
N PHE A 135 2.60 14.24 12.38
CA PHE A 135 2.02 13.13 13.12
C PHE A 135 0.79 13.59 13.94
N ARG A 136 0.86 14.77 14.57
CA ARG A 136 -0.27 15.36 15.27
C ARG A 136 -1.44 15.66 14.32
N ARG A 137 -1.20 16.27 13.16
CA ARG A 137 -2.23 16.52 12.13
C ARG A 137 -2.86 15.21 11.65
N LEU A 138 -2.03 14.22 11.37
CA LEU A 138 -2.48 12.87 11.02
C LEU A 138 -3.45 12.32 12.09
N LEU A 139 -3.11 12.43 13.37
CA LEU A 139 -3.95 11.99 14.48
C LEU A 139 -5.24 12.81 14.62
N LEU A 140 -5.18 14.13 14.42
CA LEU A 140 -6.36 15.01 14.50
C LEU A 140 -7.34 14.72 13.37
N THR A 141 -6.85 14.48 12.15
CA THR A 141 -7.69 14.14 11.00
C THR A 141 -8.36 12.76 11.18
N MET A 142 -7.74 11.83 11.93
CA MET A 142 -8.38 10.56 12.31
C MET A 142 -9.68 10.76 13.10
N SER A 143 -9.78 11.81 13.89
CA SER A 143 -10.97 12.06 14.69
C SER A 143 -12.18 12.49 13.86
N GLU A 144 -11.97 13.01 12.65
CA GLU A 144 -13.01 13.47 11.74
C GLU A 144 -13.50 12.35 10.82
N ASP A 145 -12.60 11.66 10.13
CA ASP A 145 -12.91 10.53 9.27
C ASP A 145 -11.72 9.58 9.10
N ILE A 146 -11.84 8.39 9.66
CA ILE A 146 -10.79 7.33 9.62
C ILE A 146 -10.38 6.97 8.18
N ARG A 147 -11.26 7.16 7.19
CA ARG A 147 -10.96 6.83 5.79
C ARG A 147 -9.84 7.66 5.21
N VAL A 148 -9.65 8.90 5.69
CA VAL A 148 -8.54 9.76 5.28
C VAL A 148 -7.21 9.05 5.52
N ILE A 149 -7.02 8.48 6.71
CA ILE A 149 -5.80 7.75 7.05
C ILE A 149 -5.67 6.44 6.29
N LEU A 150 -6.76 5.71 6.13
CA LEU A 150 -6.74 4.46 5.38
C LEU A 150 -6.33 4.69 3.91
N ILE A 151 -6.80 5.78 3.29
CA ILE A 151 -6.39 6.17 1.94
C ILE A 151 -4.92 6.63 1.94
N LYS A 152 -4.49 7.40 2.95
CA LYS A 152 -3.07 7.82 3.06
C LYS A 152 -2.11 6.65 3.29
N MET A 153 -2.57 5.57 3.97
CA MET A 153 -1.82 4.30 4.05
C MET A 153 -1.68 3.64 2.69
N ALA A 154 -2.75 3.62 1.89
CA ALA A 154 -2.73 3.07 0.54
C ALA A 154 -1.80 3.88 -0.39
N ASP A 155 -1.84 5.20 -0.32
CA ASP A 155 -0.93 6.11 -1.02
C ASP A 155 0.53 5.82 -0.63
N ARG A 156 0.83 5.79 0.67
CA ARG A 156 2.18 5.47 1.16
C ARG A 156 2.66 4.11 0.68
N LEU A 157 1.80 3.08 0.71
CA LEU A 157 2.15 1.75 0.25
C LEU A 157 2.49 1.74 -1.26
N HIS A 158 1.67 2.40 -2.08
CA HIS A 158 1.96 2.51 -3.52
C HIS A 158 3.26 3.29 -3.78
N ASN A 159 3.48 4.40 -3.06
CA ASN A 159 4.72 5.16 -3.16
C ASN A 159 5.94 4.34 -2.76
N MET A 160 5.84 3.49 -1.75
CA MET A 160 6.92 2.56 -1.36
C MET A 160 7.17 1.48 -2.41
N ARG A 161 6.13 0.92 -3.03
CA ARG A 161 6.24 -0.07 -4.12
C ARG A 161 6.95 0.51 -5.36
N THR A 162 6.84 1.82 -5.58
CA THR A 162 7.42 2.54 -6.74
C THR A 162 8.62 3.42 -6.40
N LEU A 163 9.18 3.31 -5.19
CA LEU A 163 10.20 4.20 -4.65
C LEU A 163 11.53 4.15 -5.41
N GLY A 164 11.77 3.09 -6.18
CA GLY A 164 13.02 2.88 -6.92
C GLY A 164 13.35 3.96 -7.95
N SER A 165 12.36 4.70 -8.45
CA SER A 165 12.55 5.81 -9.39
C SER A 165 13.02 7.12 -8.76
N MET A 166 13.03 7.20 -7.42
CA MET A 166 13.45 8.38 -6.68
C MET A 166 14.97 8.43 -6.45
N LEU A 167 15.50 9.64 -6.17
CA LEU A 167 16.91 9.80 -5.78
C LEU A 167 17.20 9.10 -4.44
N PRO A 168 18.40 8.52 -4.25
CA PRO A 168 18.75 7.77 -3.05
C PRO A 168 18.51 8.52 -1.73
N SER A 169 18.82 9.82 -1.69
CA SER A 169 18.56 10.65 -0.50
C SER A 169 17.08 10.76 -0.14
N LYS A 170 16.20 10.83 -1.15
CA LYS A 170 14.74 10.82 -0.96
C LYS A 170 14.25 9.43 -0.59
N GLN A 171 14.80 8.38 -1.19
CA GLN A 171 14.46 6.99 -0.84
C GLN A 171 14.69 6.74 0.65
N TYR A 172 15.86 7.11 1.17
CA TYR A 172 16.21 6.93 2.58
C TYR A 172 15.26 7.69 3.52
N LYS A 173 14.98 8.97 3.22
CA LYS A 173 14.05 9.79 4.03
C LYS A 173 12.63 9.18 4.06
N ILE A 174 12.11 8.80 2.89
CA ILE A 174 10.75 8.23 2.76
C ILE A 174 10.68 6.86 3.46
N ALA A 175 11.73 6.04 3.35
CA ALA A 175 11.83 4.76 4.03
C ALA A 175 11.80 4.92 5.56
N GLY A 176 12.59 5.85 6.11
CA GLY A 176 12.60 6.15 7.54
C GLY A 176 11.24 6.63 8.06
N GLU A 177 10.60 7.59 7.37
CA GLU A 177 9.23 8.00 7.71
C GLU A 177 8.27 6.81 7.70
N THR A 178 8.41 5.94 6.70
CA THR A 178 7.53 4.77 6.55
C THR A 178 7.72 3.80 7.70
N LEU A 179 8.95 3.49 8.07
CA LEU A 179 9.26 2.53 9.13
C LEU A 179 8.87 3.04 10.52
N TYR A 180 9.12 4.33 10.80
CA TYR A 180 8.95 4.88 12.15
C TYR A 180 7.60 5.54 12.41
N ILE A 181 6.83 5.89 11.36
CA ILE A 181 5.52 6.54 11.50
C ILE A 181 4.40 5.66 10.93
N TYR A 182 4.48 5.31 9.63
CA TYR A 182 3.38 4.67 8.93
C TYR A 182 3.19 3.19 9.31
N ALA A 183 4.28 2.42 9.45
CA ALA A 183 4.17 1.01 9.82
C ALA A 183 3.62 0.81 11.26
N PRO A 184 4.06 1.55 12.30
CA PRO A 184 3.41 1.53 13.61
C PRO A 184 1.94 1.95 13.60
N LEU A 185 1.58 2.92 12.75
CA LEU A 185 0.20 3.35 12.62
C LEU A 185 -0.66 2.29 11.94
N ALA A 186 -0.16 1.66 10.86
CA ALA A 186 -0.83 0.53 10.21
C ALA A 186 -1.06 -0.63 11.18
N HIS A 187 -0.09 -0.90 12.07
CA HIS A 187 -0.23 -1.90 13.14
C HIS A 187 -1.38 -1.57 14.10
N ARG A 188 -1.47 -0.32 14.57
CA ARG A 188 -2.55 0.14 15.47
C ARG A 188 -3.92 0.11 14.81
N LEU A 189 -3.99 0.29 13.51
CA LEU A 189 -5.21 0.19 12.71
C LEU A 189 -5.59 -1.25 12.34
N GLY A 190 -4.80 -2.26 12.74
CA GLY A 190 -5.04 -3.67 12.42
C GLY A 190 -4.70 -4.04 10.97
N LEU A 191 -4.06 -3.16 10.20
CA LEU A 191 -3.68 -3.38 8.81
C LEU A 191 -2.38 -4.19 8.72
N PHE A 192 -2.38 -5.42 9.26
CA PHE A 192 -1.16 -6.21 9.44
C PHE A 192 -0.43 -6.56 8.15
N ALA A 193 -1.16 -6.80 7.06
CA ALA A 193 -0.56 -7.06 5.75
C ALA A 193 0.20 -5.84 5.23
N ILE A 194 -0.45 -4.67 5.24
CA ILE A 194 0.12 -3.40 4.83
C ILE A 194 1.31 -3.04 5.72
N LYS A 195 1.17 -3.18 7.05
CA LYS A 195 2.26 -2.95 8.00
C LYS A 195 3.49 -3.78 7.65
N THR A 196 3.31 -5.06 7.42
CA THR A 196 4.41 -5.99 7.12
C THR A 196 5.11 -5.63 5.80
N GLU A 197 4.35 -5.28 4.77
CA GLU A 197 4.90 -4.88 3.49
C GLU A 197 5.62 -3.51 3.58
N LEU A 198 5.05 -2.55 4.31
CA LEU A 198 5.71 -1.24 4.55
C LEU A 198 7.05 -1.42 5.27
N GLU A 199 7.12 -2.29 6.29
CA GLU A 199 8.37 -2.60 6.99
C GLU A 199 9.42 -3.23 6.06
N ASP A 200 9.04 -4.24 5.28
CA ASP A 200 9.96 -4.92 4.37
C ASP A 200 10.47 -3.99 3.27
N LEU A 201 9.58 -3.16 2.70
CA LEU A 201 9.95 -2.18 1.68
C LEU A 201 10.84 -1.08 2.26
N ALA A 202 10.55 -0.56 3.46
CA ALA A 202 11.38 0.45 4.10
C ALA A 202 12.77 -0.12 4.44
N PHE A 203 12.82 -1.31 5.01
CA PHE A 203 14.07 -2.00 5.34
C PHE A 203 14.97 -2.24 4.14
N LYS A 204 14.38 -2.54 2.97
CA LYS A 204 15.13 -2.68 1.72
C LYS A 204 15.94 -1.43 1.34
N TYR A 205 15.43 -0.23 1.67
CA TYR A 205 16.11 1.04 1.35
C TYR A 205 17.00 1.54 2.49
N GLU A 206 16.68 1.22 3.74
CA GLU A 206 17.52 1.61 4.88
C GLU A 206 18.72 0.68 5.06
N HIS A 207 18.55 -0.63 4.85
CA HIS A 207 19.57 -1.66 5.07
C HIS A 207 19.63 -2.65 3.88
N PRO A 208 20.01 -2.20 2.67
CA PRO A 208 19.94 -3.01 1.45
C PRO A 208 20.78 -4.28 1.49
N GLU A 209 21.94 -4.23 2.12
CA GLU A 209 22.83 -5.40 2.25
C GLU A 209 22.20 -6.48 3.14
N ALA A 210 21.74 -6.11 4.34
CA ALA A 210 21.08 -7.02 5.26
C ALA A 210 19.78 -7.59 4.66
N TYR A 211 18.99 -6.75 3.98
CA TYR A 211 17.81 -7.18 3.26
C TYR A 211 18.13 -8.28 2.23
N ASN A 212 19.12 -8.05 1.38
CA ASN A 212 19.51 -9.00 0.33
C ASN A 212 20.07 -10.31 0.91
N GLN A 213 20.89 -10.24 1.96
CA GLN A 213 21.42 -11.42 2.65
C GLN A 213 20.30 -12.29 3.23
N ILE A 214 19.33 -11.70 3.92
CA ILE A 214 18.21 -12.42 4.51
C ILE A 214 17.32 -13.01 3.39
N LYS A 215 17.03 -12.22 2.36
CA LYS A 215 16.23 -12.66 1.21
C LYS A 215 16.86 -13.87 0.52
N GLN A 216 18.18 -13.84 0.30
CA GLN A 216 18.90 -14.96 -0.29
C GLN A 216 18.82 -16.22 0.59
N LYS A 217 19.04 -16.10 1.89
CA LYS A 217 18.95 -17.23 2.82
C LYS A 217 17.54 -17.82 2.89
N ILE A 218 16.51 -16.98 2.82
CA ILE A 218 15.11 -17.44 2.73
C ILE A 218 14.91 -18.27 1.46
N ALA A 219 15.44 -17.84 0.32
CA ALA A 219 15.35 -18.57 -0.94
C ALA A 219 16.12 -19.90 -0.92
N GLU A 220 17.34 -19.92 -0.40
CA GLU A 220 18.18 -21.11 -0.27
C GLU A 220 17.55 -22.21 0.61
N THR A 221 16.74 -21.81 1.59
CA THR A 221 16.11 -22.74 2.53
C THR A 221 14.66 -23.14 2.15
N GLU A 222 14.14 -22.69 1.00
CA GLU A 222 12.74 -22.88 0.62
C GLU A 222 12.32 -24.35 0.56
N GLU A 223 13.10 -25.20 -0.13
CA GLU A 223 12.80 -26.62 -0.26
C GLU A 223 12.81 -27.35 1.09
N SER A 224 13.82 -27.06 1.91
CA SER A 224 13.98 -27.62 3.25
C SER A 224 12.78 -27.23 4.15
N ARG A 225 12.37 -25.97 4.12
CA ARG A 225 11.20 -25.49 4.88
C ARG A 225 9.90 -26.16 4.42
N GLN A 226 9.73 -26.32 3.11
CA GLN A 226 8.54 -26.99 2.56
C GLN A 226 8.48 -28.45 2.99
N GLN A 227 9.62 -29.16 3.03
CA GLN A 227 9.69 -30.53 3.52
C GLN A 227 9.32 -30.61 5.01
N ILE A 228 9.88 -29.74 5.83
CA ILE A 228 9.58 -29.67 7.27
C ILE A 228 8.09 -29.38 7.48
N TYR A 229 7.55 -28.38 6.77
CA TYR A 229 6.13 -28.06 6.84
C TYR A 229 5.24 -29.25 6.48
N ASN A 230 5.55 -29.93 5.36
CA ASN A 230 4.78 -31.07 4.91
C ASN A 230 4.84 -32.25 5.93
N ASN A 231 6.01 -32.52 6.48
CA ASN A 231 6.20 -33.58 7.47
C ASN A 231 5.44 -33.28 8.78
N PHE A 232 5.40 -32.02 9.19
CA PHE A 232 4.68 -31.59 10.39
C PHE A 232 3.17 -31.51 10.16
N SER A 233 2.72 -30.98 9.04
CA SER A 233 1.30 -30.76 8.76
C SER A 233 0.52 -32.01 8.42
N LYS A 234 1.12 -32.99 7.70
CA LYS A 234 0.45 -34.20 7.26
C LYS A 234 -0.23 -35.01 8.39
N PRO A 235 0.43 -35.33 9.52
CA PRO A 235 -0.20 -36.09 10.60
C PRO A 235 -1.32 -35.27 11.29
N ILE A 236 -1.17 -33.96 11.40
CA ILE A 236 -2.18 -33.07 11.99
C ILE A 236 -3.43 -33.03 11.10
N VAL A 237 -3.25 -32.82 9.81
CA VAL A 237 -4.35 -32.81 8.81
C VAL A 237 -5.07 -34.16 8.81
N ALA A 238 -4.32 -35.27 8.84
CA ALA A 238 -4.91 -36.60 8.88
C ALA A 238 -5.79 -36.80 10.13
N LYS A 239 -5.30 -36.37 11.29
CA LYS A 239 -6.04 -36.49 12.57
C LYS A 239 -7.28 -35.62 12.61
N LEU A 240 -7.19 -34.37 12.13
CA LEU A 240 -8.34 -33.45 12.07
C LEU A 240 -9.43 -33.98 11.13
N LYS A 241 -9.05 -34.56 9.99
CA LYS A 241 -9.97 -35.21 9.05
C LYS A 241 -10.63 -36.45 9.65
N GLU A 242 -9.88 -37.29 10.36
CA GLU A 242 -10.41 -38.47 11.07
C GLU A 242 -11.47 -38.05 12.12
N MET A 243 -11.27 -36.89 12.78
CA MET A 243 -12.22 -36.33 13.74
C MET A 243 -13.43 -35.65 13.07
N GLY A 244 -13.51 -35.58 11.74
CA GLY A 244 -14.61 -34.94 11.03
C GLY A 244 -14.66 -33.42 11.14
N LEU A 245 -13.54 -32.76 11.50
CA LEU A 245 -13.48 -31.33 11.69
C LEU A 245 -13.24 -30.63 10.35
N GLU A 246 -13.99 -29.56 10.09
CA GLU A 246 -13.70 -28.61 9.02
C GLU A 246 -12.65 -27.61 9.52
N PHE A 247 -11.56 -27.44 8.78
CA PHE A 247 -10.47 -26.55 9.15
C PHE A 247 -9.79 -25.96 7.93
N GLU A 248 -9.23 -24.78 8.10
CA GLU A 248 -8.35 -24.14 7.13
C GLU A 248 -6.92 -24.07 7.72
N MET A 249 -5.93 -24.55 6.97
CA MET A 249 -4.52 -24.41 7.35
C MET A 249 -3.88 -23.25 6.61
N LYS A 250 -3.26 -22.33 7.38
CA LYS A 250 -2.47 -21.22 6.83
C LYS A 250 -1.03 -21.31 7.33
N ALA A 251 -0.09 -21.32 6.40
CA ALA A 251 1.32 -21.16 6.70
C ALA A 251 1.81 -19.83 6.11
N ARG A 252 2.66 -19.13 6.85
CA ARG A 252 3.32 -17.92 6.35
C ARG A 252 4.80 -17.93 6.71
N VAL A 253 5.62 -17.44 5.78
CA VAL A 253 7.01 -17.10 6.07
C VAL A 253 7.04 -15.78 6.82
N LYS A 254 7.90 -15.66 7.81
CA LYS A 254 8.13 -14.37 8.50
C LYS A 254 8.71 -13.37 7.52
N SER A 255 8.32 -12.10 7.65
CA SER A 255 8.86 -11.01 6.85
C SER A 255 10.36 -10.82 7.10
N ILE A 256 11.06 -10.30 6.10
CA ILE A 256 12.50 -10.06 6.15
C ILE A 256 12.85 -9.13 7.31
N TYR A 257 12.09 -8.04 7.48
CA TYR A 257 12.25 -7.11 8.59
C TYR A 257 12.03 -7.77 9.94
N SER A 258 11.01 -8.63 10.09
CA SER A 258 10.76 -9.35 11.33
C SER A 258 11.89 -10.32 11.69
N ILE A 259 12.51 -10.95 10.69
CA ILE A 259 13.69 -11.81 10.87
C ILE A 259 14.87 -10.96 11.35
N TRP A 260 15.18 -9.88 10.63
CA TRP A 260 16.27 -8.97 10.99
C TRP A 260 16.13 -8.40 12.41
N ASN A 261 14.94 -7.92 12.76
CA ASN A 261 14.68 -7.35 14.09
C ASN A 261 14.89 -8.38 15.22
N LYS A 262 14.56 -9.66 14.98
CA LYS A 262 14.86 -10.73 15.92
C LYS A 262 16.34 -11.07 15.98
N MET A 263 17.05 -11.04 14.86
CA MET A 263 18.50 -11.26 14.83
C MET A 263 19.23 -10.21 15.67
N GLU A 264 18.90 -8.93 15.46
CA GLU A 264 19.48 -7.80 16.20
C GLU A 264 19.14 -7.87 17.69
N SER A 265 17.85 -8.05 18.03
CA SER A 265 17.41 -8.02 19.43
C SER A 265 17.90 -9.21 20.27
N LYS A 266 18.17 -10.35 19.65
CA LYS A 266 18.60 -11.59 20.34
C LYS A 266 20.02 -12.02 20.06
N HIS A 267 20.73 -11.28 19.19
CA HIS A 267 22.11 -11.60 18.74
C HIS A 267 22.23 -13.03 18.18
N ILE A 268 21.24 -13.48 17.40
CA ILE A 268 21.17 -14.86 16.90
C ILE A 268 21.28 -14.85 15.37
N PRO A 269 22.04 -15.78 14.75
CA PRO A 269 22.18 -15.84 13.31
C PRO A 269 20.88 -16.20 12.57
N CYS A 270 20.74 -15.70 11.35
CA CYS A 270 19.54 -15.84 10.49
C CYS A 270 19.04 -17.29 10.34
N LEU A 271 19.93 -18.28 10.30
CA LEU A 271 19.59 -19.70 10.11
C LEU A 271 18.63 -20.27 11.16
N LEU A 272 18.65 -19.74 12.39
CA LEU A 272 17.74 -20.21 13.45
C LEU A 272 16.29 -19.69 13.31
N TYR A 273 16.05 -18.68 12.45
CA TYR A 273 14.72 -18.10 12.26
C TYR A 273 14.04 -18.49 10.96
N THR A 274 14.78 -19.09 10.03
CA THR A 274 14.22 -19.64 8.79
C THR A 274 13.66 -21.05 9.00
N SER A 275 13.96 -21.70 10.12
CA SER A 275 13.35 -22.98 10.50
C SER A 275 12.05 -22.77 11.26
N PRO A 276 10.99 -23.56 11.03
CA PRO A 276 9.75 -23.50 11.79
C PRO A 276 10.04 -23.76 13.27
N SER A 277 9.57 -22.85 14.15
CA SER A 277 9.64 -23.06 15.59
C SER A 277 8.33 -23.63 16.07
N PRO A 278 8.34 -24.68 16.94
CA PRO A 278 7.10 -25.22 17.50
C PRO A 278 6.36 -24.27 18.45
N ARG A 279 6.84 -23.03 18.59
CA ARG A 279 6.28 -21.99 19.48
C ARG A 279 5.66 -20.81 18.73
N ASP A 280 5.63 -20.83 17.41
CA ASP A 280 5.07 -19.75 16.58
C ASP A 280 3.72 -20.14 16.00
#